data_3557e19b6d3be7d9ac43054bc87d450f
#
_entry.id   3557e19b6d3be7d9ac43054bc87d450f
#
_cell.length_a   1.000
_cell.length_b   1.000
_cell.length_c   1.000
_cell.angle_alpha   90.00
_cell.angle_beta   90.00
_cell.angle_gamma   90.00
#
_symmetry.space_group_name_H-M   'P 1'
#
loop_
_entity.id
_entity.type
_entity.pdbx_description
1 polymer ?
#
loop_
_entity_poly.entity_id
_entity_poly.type
_entity_poly.pdbx_seq_one_letter_code
_entity_poly.pdbx_strand_id
1 'polypeptide(L)'
;GKLVAAGYSDSGSNTDFALVRYNSNGTLDTTFSGDGKLTTAIGTGTDRAYSVIQQADGKLVAAGYTYSGNSVNDFSLVRYSSNGTLDATFNGSGVLTTAIGASTDVANSVIQQADGKLVVAGYSYNGSDNDFALVRYNSNGSLDTTFNGTGKLTSAIGASDDVATSVIQQADGKLVAAGYSYNGNDNDIAMVRYNSDGALD
;
A
#
# COMPACT_ATOMS: atom_id res chain seq x y z
N GLY A 1 -6.98 -13.30 -19.34
CA GLY A 1 -6.40 -12.09 -18.76
C GLY A 1 -4.91 -12.25 -18.48
N LYS A 2 -4.21 -11.16 -18.20
CA LYS A 2 -2.81 -11.18 -17.76
C LYS A 2 -2.75 -11.25 -16.24
N LEU A 3 -1.66 -11.78 -15.69
CA LEU A 3 -1.40 -11.84 -14.26
C LEU A 3 -0.28 -10.87 -13.91
N VAL A 4 -0.41 -10.15 -12.81
CA VAL A 4 0.63 -9.27 -12.26
C VAL A 4 0.96 -9.72 -10.85
N ALA A 5 2.25 -9.87 -10.58
CA ALA A 5 2.78 -10.08 -9.23
C ALA A 5 3.66 -8.89 -8.84
N ALA A 6 3.53 -8.45 -7.60
CA ALA A 6 4.41 -7.44 -7.00
C ALA A 6 5.16 -8.03 -5.81
N GLY A 7 6.34 -7.49 -5.58
CA GLY A 7 7.24 -7.88 -4.50
C GLY A 7 8.47 -6.98 -4.51
N TYR A 8 9.61 -7.54 -4.25
CA TYR A 8 10.88 -6.82 -4.26
C TYR A 8 11.98 -7.65 -4.90
N SER A 9 13.00 -6.98 -5.41
CA SER A 9 14.18 -7.59 -6.01
C SER A 9 15.43 -7.01 -5.37
N ASP A 10 16.39 -7.85 -5.08
CA ASP A 10 17.70 -7.44 -4.58
C ASP A 10 18.50 -6.76 -5.73
N SER A 11 18.97 -5.56 -5.47
CA SER A 11 19.82 -4.77 -6.38
C SER A 11 21.32 -4.89 -6.05
N GLY A 12 21.69 -5.74 -5.08
CA GLY A 12 23.06 -5.96 -4.61
C GLY A 12 23.46 -5.12 -3.39
N SER A 13 22.79 -4.01 -3.12
CA SER A 13 23.00 -3.16 -1.94
C SER A 13 21.76 -3.01 -1.07
N ASN A 14 20.58 -3.12 -1.68
CA ASN A 14 19.28 -2.99 -1.05
C ASN A 14 18.22 -3.75 -1.87
N THR A 15 16.97 -3.65 -1.48
CA THR A 15 15.85 -4.20 -2.26
C THR A 15 15.00 -3.08 -2.83
N ASP A 16 14.51 -3.25 -4.07
CA ASP A 16 13.65 -2.30 -4.77
C ASP A 16 12.28 -2.93 -5.08
N PHE A 17 11.23 -2.12 -5.24
CA PHE A 17 9.94 -2.61 -5.72
C PHE A 17 10.13 -3.37 -7.02
N ALA A 18 9.53 -4.55 -7.13
CA ALA A 18 9.58 -5.37 -8.33
C ALA A 18 8.18 -5.82 -8.76
N LEU A 19 7.90 -5.71 -10.06
CA LEU A 19 6.68 -6.23 -10.66
C LEU A 19 7.05 -7.17 -11.82
N VAL A 20 6.25 -8.22 -11.95
CA VAL A 20 6.33 -9.16 -13.08
C VAL A 20 4.94 -9.34 -13.67
N ARG A 21 4.83 -9.28 -14.99
CA ARG A 21 3.57 -9.55 -15.68
C ARG A 21 3.67 -10.76 -16.61
N TYR A 22 2.65 -11.60 -16.53
CA TYR A 22 2.52 -12.82 -17.31
C TYR A 22 1.31 -12.76 -18.22
N ASN A 23 1.43 -13.36 -19.39
CA ASN A 23 0.32 -13.70 -20.26
C ASN A 23 -0.52 -14.81 -19.61
N SER A 24 -1.75 -15.03 -20.12
CA SER A 24 -2.66 -16.07 -19.60
C SER A 24 -2.12 -17.51 -19.73
N ASN A 25 -1.13 -17.73 -20.59
CA ASN A 25 -0.45 -19.02 -20.76
C ASN A 25 0.79 -19.19 -19.86
N GLY A 26 1.06 -18.22 -18.94
CA GLY A 26 2.18 -18.28 -18.01
C GLY A 26 3.53 -17.77 -18.55
N THR A 27 3.61 -17.37 -19.82
CA THR A 27 4.83 -16.74 -20.37
C THR A 27 4.95 -15.29 -19.94
N LEU A 28 6.17 -14.76 -19.85
CA LEU A 28 6.39 -13.33 -19.58
C LEU A 28 5.72 -12.47 -20.67
N ASP A 29 5.08 -11.39 -20.23
CA ASP A 29 4.47 -10.42 -21.13
C ASP A 29 5.47 -9.34 -21.53
N THR A 30 6.16 -9.53 -22.63
CA THR A 30 7.18 -8.61 -23.13
C THR A 30 6.67 -7.23 -23.56
N THR A 31 5.33 -7.01 -23.57
CA THR A 31 4.74 -5.68 -23.76
C THR A 31 4.75 -4.85 -22.47
N PHE A 32 5.15 -5.44 -21.34
CA PHE A 32 5.33 -4.79 -20.06
C PHE A 32 6.83 -4.58 -19.82
N SER A 33 7.27 -3.34 -19.73
CA SER A 33 8.68 -2.95 -19.53
C SER A 33 9.70 -3.57 -20.51
N GLY A 34 9.23 -4.11 -21.66
CA GLY A 34 10.07 -4.70 -22.70
C GLY A 34 10.39 -6.19 -22.50
N ASP A 35 10.43 -6.70 -21.27
CA ASP A 35 10.76 -8.09 -20.94
C ASP A 35 9.77 -8.77 -19.98
N GLY A 36 8.73 -8.05 -19.57
CA GLY A 36 7.73 -8.55 -18.62
C GLY A 36 8.07 -8.31 -17.16
N LYS A 37 9.19 -7.62 -16.85
CA LYS A 37 9.68 -7.36 -15.50
C LYS A 37 10.05 -5.90 -15.35
N LEU A 38 9.91 -5.36 -14.15
CA LEU A 38 10.45 -4.05 -13.82
C LEU A 38 10.86 -4.00 -12.33
N THR A 39 11.84 -3.14 -12.05
CA THR A 39 12.20 -2.74 -10.71
C THR A 39 12.11 -1.22 -10.60
N THR A 40 11.80 -0.71 -9.42
CA THR A 40 11.69 0.72 -9.14
C THR A 40 12.29 1.02 -7.78
N ALA A 41 13.42 1.72 -7.79
CA ALA A 41 13.96 2.32 -6.58
C ALA A 41 13.14 3.57 -6.23
N ILE A 42 12.67 3.66 -4.99
CA ILE A 42 11.91 4.80 -4.46
C ILE A 42 12.87 5.75 -3.75
N GLY A 43 13.70 5.19 -2.89
CA GLY A 43 14.74 5.89 -2.15
C GLY A 43 16.12 5.31 -2.40
N THR A 44 17.03 5.57 -1.47
CA THR A 44 18.39 4.99 -1.49
C THR A 44 18.51 3.73 -0.65
N GLY A 45 17.46 3.37 0.06
CA GLY A 45 17.40 2.22 0.96
C GLY A 45 16.53 1.09 0.45
N THR A 46 16.06 0.27 1.37
CA THR A 46 15.20 -0.89 1.07
C THR A 46 13.78 -0.46 0.77
N ASP A 47 13.26 -0.89 -0.38
CA ASP A 47 11.89 -0.67 -0.83
C ASP A 47 11.22 -2.02 -1.10
N ARG A 48 10.02 -2.25 -0.54
CA ARG A 48 9.31 -3.52 -0.72
C ARG A 48 7.84 -3.31 -1.00
N ALA A 49 7.33 -3.89 -2.09
CA ALA A 49 5.91 -3.96 -2.39
C ALA A 49 5.29 -5.22 -1.77
N TYR A 50 4.09 -5.07 -1.20
CA TYR A 50 3.32 -6.17 -0.62
C TYR A 50 1.95 -6.34 -1.27
N SER A 51 1.47 -5.35 -2.00
CA SER A 51 0.16 -5.38 -2.64
C SER A 51 0.23 -4.73 -4.02
N VAL A 52 -0.58 -5.23 -4.96
CA VAL A 52 -0.76 -4.62 -6.28
C VAL A 52 -2.20 -4.77 -6.73
N ILE A 53 -2.72 -3.71 -7.33
CA ILE A 53 -4.03 -3.72 -7.98
C ILE A 53 -3.92 -3.22 -9.42
N GLN A 54 -4.83 -3.67 -10.27
CA GLN A 54 -5.07 -3.07 -11.56
C GLN A 54 -6.29 -2.15 -11.48
N GLN A 55 -6.11 -0.91 -11.91
CA GLN A 55 -7.18 0.07 -12.00
C GLN A 55 -8.04 -0.18 -13.25
N ALA A 56 -9.25 0.39 -13.28
CA ALA A 56 -10.18 0.22 -14.41
C ALA A 56 -9.62 0.72 -15.76
N ASP A 57 -8.71 1.70 -15.73
CA ASP A 57 -8.01 2.23 -16.92
C ASP A 57 -6.77 1.40 -17.34
N GLY A 58 -6.53 0.29 -16.66
CA GLY A 58 -5.42 -0.63 -16.92
C GLY A 58 -4.10 -0.26 -16.26
N LYS A 59 -4.02 0.87 -15.53
CA LYS A 59 -2.86 1.22 -14.74
C LYS A 59 -2.68 0.27 -13.56
N LEU A 60 -1.47 0.16 -13.05
CA LEU A 60 -1.14 -0.67 -11.89
C LEU A 60 -0.73 0.23 -10.71
N VAL A 61 -1.22 -0.06 -9.52
CA VAL A 61 -0.77 0.57 -8.29
C VAL A 61 -0.17 -0.50 -7.40
N ALA A 62 1.11 -0.37 -7.09
CA ALA A 62 1.81 -1.19 -6.10
C ALA A 62 1.93 -0.40 -4.78
N ALA A 63 1.74 -1.06 -3.65
CA ALA A 63 1.84 -0.49 -2.33
C ALA A 63 2.76 -1.32 -1.43
N GLY A 64 3.45 -0.65 -0.53
CA GLY A 64 4.38 -1.24 0.42
C GLY A 64 5.07 -0.16 1.25
N TYR A 65 6.37 -0.25 1.42
CA TYR A 65 7.14 0.75 2.14
C TYR A 65 8.46 1.10 1.43
N THR A 66 8.99 2.26 1.76
CA THR A 66 10.37 2.67 1.46
C THR A 66 11.09 2.99 2.75
N TYR A 67 12.38 2.68 2.81
CA TYR A 67 13.25 3.12 3.87
C TYR A 67 13.60 4.60 3.66
N SER A 68 13.12 5.46 4.56
CA SER A 68 13.28 6.92 4.46
C SER A 68 14.56 7.44 5.15
N GLY A 69 15.38 6.55 5.70
CA GLY A 69 16.56 6.88 6.54
C GLY A 69 16.24 6.85 8.04
N ASN A 70 17.27 6.99 8.86
CA ASN A 70 17.15 6.96 10.35
C ASN A 70 16.41 5.74 10.93
N SER A 71 16.48 4.59 10.23
CA SER A 71 15.77 3.34 10.58
C SER A 71 14.24 3.45 10.53
N VAL A 72 13.71 4.36 9.70
CA VAL A 72 12.28 4.60 9.53
C VAL A 72 11.83 4.12 8.16
N ASN A 73 10.71 3.41 8.11
CA ASN A 73 10.01 3.06 6.87
C ASN A 73 8.73 3.89 6.75
N ASP A 74 8.40 4.33 5.55
CA ASP A 74 7.17 5.06 5.26
C ASP A 74 6.31 4.30 4.25
N PHE A 75 4.98 4.44 4.32
CA PHE A 75 4.08 3.94 3.28
C PHE A 75 4.54 4.44 1.92
N SER A 76 4.63 3.54 0.96
CA SER A 76 4.97 3.91 -0.43
C SER A 76 4.00 3.31 -1.42
N LEU A 77 3.62 4.14 -2.39
CA LEU A 77 2.84 3.73 -3.55
C LEU A 77 3.57 4.11 -4.83
N VAL A 78 3.51 3.21 -5.79
CA VAL A 78 4.01 3.47 -7.13
C VAL A 78 2.92 3.15 -8.13
N ARG A 79 2.60 4.11 -9.01
CA ARG A 79 1.65 3.89 -10.10
C ARG A 79 2.35 3.80 -11.44
N TYR A 80 2.00 2.76 -12.17
CA TYR A 80 2.51 2.48 -13.50
C TYR A 80 1.40 2.55 -14.54
N SER A 81 1.74 3.04 -15.72
CA SER A 81 0.92 2.87 -16.91
C SER A 81 0.80 1.38 -17.26
N SER A 82 -0.15 1.02 -18.12
CA SER A 82 -0.39 -0.38 -18.52
C SER A 82 0.81 -1.07 -19.19
N ASN A 83 1.78 -0.31 -19.69
CA ASN A 83 3.03 -0.82 -20.29
C ASN A 83 4.21 -0.93 -19.31
N GLY A 84 4.04 -0.54 -18.03
CA GLY A 84 5.09 -0.60 -17.00
C GLY A 84 5.89 0.69 -16.81
N THR A 85 5.63 1.77 -17.57
CA THR A 85 6.26 3.07 -17.31
C THR A 85 5.63 3.74 -16.10
N LEU A 86 6.40 4.54 -15.34
CA LEU A 86 5.86 5.37 -14.26
C LEU A 86 4.80 6.34 -14.80
N ASP A 87 3.70 6.48 -14.07
CA ASP A 87 2.62 7.40 -14.43
C ASP A 87 2.78 8.74 -13.71
N ALA A 88 3.42 9.70 -14.38
CA ALA A 88 3.68 11.02 -13.83
C ALA A 88 2.41 11.83 -13.46
N THR A 89 1.20 11.39 -13.86
CA THR A 89 -0.04 12.04 -13.41
C THR A 89 -0.39 11.67 -11.95
N PHE A 90 0.35 10.73 -11.35
CA PHE A 90 0.24 10.37 -9.94
C PHE A 90 1.38 11.03 -9.17
N ASN A 91 1.05 11.93 -8.26
CA ASN A 91 2.01 12.69 -7.45
C ASN A 91 3.14 13.39 -8.25
N GLY A 92 2.90 13.68 -9.52
CA GLY A 92 3.89 14.37 -10.40
C GLY A 92 5.03 13.47 -10.91
N SER A 93 5.25 12.28 -10.32
CA SER A 93 6.37 11.38 -10.64
C SER A 93 5.96 9.92 -10.86
N GLY A 94 4.76 9.55 -10.48
CA GLY A 94 4.32 8.15 -10.40
C GLY A 94 4.66 7.48 -9.07
N VAL A 95 5.37 8.15 -8.17
CA VAL A 95 5.83 7.64 -6.87
C VAL A 95 5.36 8.57 -5.76
N LEU A 96 4.89 8.03 -4.66
CA LEU A 96 4.65 8.80 -3.45
C LEU A 96 5.09 8.03 -2.21
N THR A 97 5.50 8.77 -1.19
CA THR A 97 5.76 8.28 0.16
C THR A 97 4.92 9.06 1.15
N THR A 98 4.52 8.41 2.24
CA THR A 98 3.67 9.02 3.27
C THR A 98 4.06 8.52 4.63
N ALA A 99 4.65 9.38 5.44
CA ALA A 99 4.78 9.15 6.86
C ALA A 99 3.40 9.30 7.53
N ILE A 100 2.99 8.36 8.36
CA ILE A 100 1.79 8.42 9.19
C ILE A 100 2.14 8.99 10.54
N GLY A 101 3.11 8.39 11.20
CA GLY A 101 3.72 8.85 12.44
C GLY A 101 5.15 9.35 12.23
N ALA A 102 5.92 9.41 13.33
CA ALA A 102 7.34 9.77 13.31
C ALA A 102 8.26 8.55 13.23
N SER A 103 7.71 7.36 13.06
CA SER A 103 8.44 6.08 13.09
C SER A 103 7.98 5.17 11.96
N THR A 104 8.25 3.87 12.06
CA THR A 104 8.01 2.90 10.98
C THR A 104 6.54 2.74 10.65
N ASP A 105 6.23 2.90 9.36
CA ASP A 105 4.92 2.72 8.75
C ASP A 105 5.05 1.71 7.58
N VAL A 106 4.20 0.70 7.52
CA VAL A 106 4.25 -0.33 6.47
C VAL A 106 2.87 -0.58 5.89
N ALA A 107 2.72 -0.41 4.58
CA ALA A 107 1.50 -0.71 3.83
C ALA A 107 1.48 -2.18 3.41
N ASN A 108 0.41 -2.90 3.75
CA ASN A 108 0.23 -4.32 3.42
C ASN A 108 -0.83 -4.56 2.33
N SER A 109 -1.78 -3.65 2.18
CA SER A 109 -2.92 -3.83 1.27
C SER A 109 -3.34 -2.52 0.64
N VAL A 110 -3.70 -2.53 -0.64
CA VAL A 110 -4.29 -1.39 -1.34
C VAL A 110 -5.53 -1.81 -2.10
N ILE A 111 -6.56 -0.96 -2.09
CA ILE A 111 -7.77 -1.10 -2.92
C ILE A 111 -8.06 0.20 -3.65
N GLN A 112 -8.80 0.10 -4.76
CA GLN A 112 -9.39 1.25 -5.43
C GLN A 112 -10.89 1.31 -5.14
N GLN A 113 -11.37 2.46 -4.71
CA GLN A 113 -12.79 2.76 -4.54
C GLN A 113 -13.45 3.09 -5.89
N ALA A 114 -14.78 3.02 -5.96
CA ALA A 114 -15.53 3.27 -7.19
C ALA A 114 -15.34 4.71 -7.74
N ASP A 115 -15.03 5.68 -6.87
CA ASP A 115 -14.74 7.07 -7.21
C ASP A 115 -13.26 7.29 -7.65
N GLY A 116 -12.48 6.23 -7.74
CA GLY A 116 -11.08 6.25 -8.16
C GLY A 116 -10.08 6.54 -7.04
N LYS A 117 -10.54 6.82 -5.81
CA LYS A 117 -9.65 6.98 -4.66
C LYS A 117 -8.97 5.66 -4.30
N LEU A 118 -7.82 5.75 -3.65
CA LEU A 118 -7.07 4.59 -3.16
C LEU A 118 -7.14 4.56 -1.64
N VAL A 119 -7.46 3.39 -1.09
CA VAL A 119 -7.35 3.13 0.35
C VAL A 119 -6.23 2.13 0.56
N VAL A 120 -5.31 2.46 1.45
CA VAL A 120 -4.15 1.66 1.81
C VAL A 120 -4.23 1.33 3.28
N ALA A 121 -4.03 0.08 3.64
CA ALA A 121 -4.02 -0.39 5.03
C ALA A 121 -2.71 -1.11 5.36
N GLY A 122 -2.33 -1.02 6.62
CA GLY A 122 -1.14 -1.62 7.17
C GLY A 122 -1.00 -1.28 8.65
N TYR A 123 0.19 -0.89 9.07
CA TYR A 123 0.43 -0.49 10.45
C TYR A 123 1.35 0.72 10.54
N SER A 124 1.29 1.42 11.68
CA SER A 124 2.16 2.52 12.06
C SER A 124 2.65 2.31 13.48
N TYR A 125 3.97 2.43 13.70
CA TYR A 125 4.57 2.33 15.03
C TYR A 125 4.39 3.63 15.79
N ASN A 126 3.73 3.58 16.96
CA ASN A 126 3.34 4.75 17.75
C ASN A 126 4.42 5.18 18.78
N GLY A 127 5.54 4.43 18.88
CA GLY A 127 6.60 4.61 19.86
C GLY A 127 6.66 3.51 20.93
N SER A 128 5.62 2.69 21.04
CA SER A 128 5.53 1.52 21.92
C SER A 128 5.27 0.24 21.14
N ASP A 129 4.30 0.28 20.23
CA ASP A 129 3.80 -0.84 19.46
C ASP A 129 3.23 -0.38 18.11
N ASN A 130 2.81 -1.34 17.29
CA ASN A 130 2.20 -1.07 16.01
C ASN A 130 0.69 -0.97 16.16
N ASP A 131 0.09 0.04 15.55
CA ASP A 131 -1.37 0.21 15.45
C ASP A 131 -1.83 -0.02 14.00
N PHE A 132 -3.07 -0.50 13.79
CA PHE A 132 -3.69 -0.47 12.47
C PHE A 132 -3.59 0.95 11.90
N ALA A 133 -3.18 1.05 10.65
CA ALA A 133 -3.07 2.32 9.93
C ALA A 133 -3.79 2.25 8.60
N LEU A 134 -4.60 3.27 8.30
CA LEU A 134 -5.21 3.46 6.99
C LEU A 134 -4.89 4.85 6.45
N VAL A 135 -4.65 4.90 5.16
CA VAL A 135 -4.45 6.16 4.43
C VAL A 135 -5.34 6.16 3.19
N ARG A 136 -6.04 7.29 2.96
CA ARG A 136 -6.82 7.46 1.73
C ARG A 136 -6.23 8.57 0.85
N TYR A 137 -6.08 8.24 -0.42
CA TYR A 137 -5.57 9.16 -1.44
C TYR A 137 -6.61 9.41 -2.51
N ASN A 138 -6.62 10.63 -3.04
CA ASN A 138 -7.30 10.95 -4.27
C ASN A 138 -6.65 10.23 -5.46
N SER A 139 -7.34 10.17 -6.59
CA SER A 139 -6.86 9.48 -7.80
C SER A 139 -5.55 10.05 -8.37
N ASN A 140 -5.18 11.27 -8.01
CA ASN A 140 -3.92 11.92 -8.39
C ASN A 140 -2.75 11.68 -7.42
N GLY A 141 -2.98 10.96 -6.30
CA GLY A 141 -1.97 10.66 -5.27
C GLY A 141 -1.93 11.66 -4.10
N SER A 142 -2.68 12.77 -4.13
CA SER A 142 -2.78 13.65 -2.96
C SER A 142 -3.58 12.99 -1.84
N LEU A 143 -3.29 13.31 -0.58
CA LEU A 143 -4.10 12.86 0.57
C LEU A 143 -5.54 13.38 0.44
N ASP A 144 -6.51 12.51 0.72
CA ASP A 144 -7.91 12.88 0.79
C ASP A 144 -8.28 13.33 2.20
N THR A 145 -8.21 14.63 2.44
CA THR A 145 -8.48 15.22 3.77
C THR A 145 -9.93 15.10 4.24
N THR A 146 -10.85 14.61 3.39
CA THR A 146 -12.21 14.26 3.84
C THR A 146 -12.25 12.94 4.62
N PHE A 147 -11.14 12.18 4.63
CA PHE A 147 -10.97 10.97 5.42
C PHE A 147 -10.23 11.33 6.71
N ASN A 148 -10.91 11.16 7.85
CA ASN A 148 -10.39 11.49 9.18
C ASN A 148 -9.76 12.89 9.30
N GLY A 149 -10.20 13.86 8.48
CA GLY A 149 -9.70 15.24 8.49
C GLY A 149 -8.29 15.44 7.89
N THR A 150 -7.49 14.38 7.78
CA THR A 150 -6.08 14.43 7.34
C THR A 150 -5.75 13.49 6.17
N GLY A 151 -6.64 12.57 5.85
CA GLY A 151 -6.37 11.47 4.92
C GLY A 151 -5.71 10.26 5.57
N LYS A 152 -5.41 10.31 6.87
CA LYS A 152 -4.70 9.28 7.63
C LYS A 152 -5.45 8.96 8.92
N LEU A 153 -5.42 7.71 9.35
CA LEU A 153 -5.87 7.32 10.68
C LEU A 153 -5.02 6.16 11.22
N THR A 154 -4.95 6.05 12.53
CA THR A 154 -4.46 4.88 13.25
C THR A 154 -5.53 4.41 14.24
N SER A 155 -5.53 3.12 14.55
CA SER A 155 -6.48 2.53 15.51
C SER A 155 -5.77 1.44 16.31
N ALA A 156 -5.57 1.70 17.59
CA ALA A 156 -5.19 0.68 18.57
C ALA A 156 -6.39 -0.23 18.83
N ILE A 157 -6.18 -1.53 18.83
CA ILE A 157 -7.18 -2.56 19.14
C ILE A 157 -6.88 -3.13 20.52
N GLY A 158 -5.64 -3.53 20.74
CA GLY A 158 -5.12 -4.03 21.99
C GLY A 158 -4.15 -3.05 22.66
N ALA A 159 -3.35 -3.55 23.58
CA ALA A 159 -2.29 -2.81 24.27
C ALA A 159 -0.89 -3.17 23.73
N SER A 160 -0.83 -3.83 22.57
CA SER A 160 0.40 -4.30 21.93
C SER A 160 0.22 -4.30 20.41
N ASP A 161 1.13 -4.95 19.67
CA ASP A 161 1.15 -4.89 18.20
C ASP A 161 -0.19 -5.28 17.55
N ASP A 162 -0.72 -4.35 16.77
CA ASP A 162 -1.89 -4.49 15.91
C ASP A 162 -1.47 -4.27 14.46
N VAL A 163 -1.68 -5.24 13.58
CA VAL A 163 -1.23 -5.19 12.18
C VAL A 163 -2.37 -5.50 11.22
N ALA A 164 -2.82 -4.52 10.45
CA ALA A 164 -3.74 -4.75 9.34
C ALA A 164 -3.00 -5.40 8.16
N THR A 165 -3.52 -6.51 7.67
CA THR A 165 -2.96 -7.24 6.51
C THR A 165 -3.82 -7.12 5.26
N SER A 166 -5.08 -6.72 5.42
CA SER A 166 -6.05 -6.60 4.32
C SER A 166 -7.05 -5.48 4.58
N VAL A 167 -7.54 -4.86 3.51
CA VAL A 167 -8.67 -3.92 3.56
C VAL A 167 -9.61 -4.20 2.40
N ILE A 168 -10.90 -4.07 2.64
CA ILE A 168 -11.95 -4.12 1.63
C ILE A 168 -12.90 -2.93 1.78
N GLN A 169 -13.61 -2.59 0.69
CA GLN A 169 -14.76 -1.70 0.75
C GLN A 169 -16.04 -2.51 0.61
N GLN A 170 -16.99 -2.28 1.50
CA GLN A 170 -18.34 -2.86 1.45
C GLN A 170 -19.21 -2.09 0.44
N ALA A 171 -20.34 -2.68 0.03
CA ALA A 171 -21.24 -2.07 -0.95
C ALA A 171 -21.89 -0.76 -0.44
N ASP A 172 -21.97 -0.55 0.87
CA ASP A 172 -22.46 0.66 1.53
C ASP A 172 -21.37 1.76 1.67
N GLY A 173 -20.16 1.49 1.14
CA GLY A 173 -19.02 2.41 1.16
C GLY A 173 -18.15 2.34 2.41
N LYS A 174 -18.53 1.55 3.42
CA LYS A 174 -17.73 1.34 4.63
C LYS A 174 -16.46 0.54 4.30
N LEU A 175 -15.43 0.74 5.13
CA LEU A 175 -14.17 0.03 5.01
C LEU A 175 -14.03 -1.00 6.13
N VAL A 176 -13.56 -2.18 5.80
CA VAL A 176 -13.21 -3.20 6.79
C VAL A 176 -11.73 -3.50 6.65
N ALA A 177 -10.95 -3.23 7.68
CA ALA A 177 -9.57 -3.64 7.81
C ALA A 177 -9.49 -4.89 8.69
N ALA A 178 -8.74 -5.87 8.27
CA ALA A 178 -8.54 -7.13 8.98
C ALA A 178 -7.05 -7.48 9.08
N GLY A 179 -6.69 -8.17 10.14
CA GLY A 179 -5.32 -8.59 10.42
C GLY A 179 -5.23 -9.30 11.76
N TYR A 180 -4.27 -8.91 12.59
CA TYR A 180 -4.09 -9.50 13.91
C TYR A 180 -3.78 -8.45 14.97
N SER A 181 -4.05 -8.79 16.23
CA SER A 181 -3.69 -8.07 17.43
C SER A 181 -2.98 -9.03 18.39
N TYR A 182 -1.83 -8.63 18.92
CA TYR A 182 -1.08 -9.43 19.90
C TYR A 182 -1.65 -9.21 21.30
N ASN A 183 -2.09 -10.30 21.94
CA ASN A 183 -2.74 -10.26 23.26
C ASN A 183 -1.77 -10.40 24.45
N GLY A 184 -0.45 -10.44 24.19
CA GLY A 184 0.59 -10.69 25.19
C GLY A 184 1.10 -12.12 25.22
N ASN A 185 0.43 -13.05 24.50
CA ASN A 185 0.79 -14.46 24.41
C ASN A 185 0.86 -14.94 22.95
N ASP A 186 -0.14 -14.62 22.14
CA ASP A 186 -0.24 -14.97 20.73
C ASP A 186 -1.01 -13.89 19.92
N ASN A 187 -1.06 -14.07 18.60
CA ASN A 187 -1.80 -13.20 17.71
C ASN A 187 -3.23 -13.71 17.53
N ASP A 188 -4.18 -12.86 17.88
CA ASP A 188 -5.60 -13.08 17.61
C ASP A 188 -6.01 -12.39 16.31
N ILE A 189 -7.05 -12.91 15.64
CA ILE A 189 -7.66 -12.23 14.50
C ILE A 189 -8.28 -10.92 14.97
N ALA A 190 -7.94 -9.84 14.30
CA ALA A 190 -8.48 -8.51 14.57
C ALA A 190 -9.18 -7.94 13.33
N MET A 191 -10.29 -7.24 13.56
CA MET A 191 -11.06 -6.61 12.49
C MET A 191 -11.66 -5.29 12.98
N VAL A 192 -11.52 -4.25 12.19
CA VAL A 192 -12.10 -2.92 12.47
C VAL A 192 -12.90 -2.46 11.26
N ARG A 193 -14.11 -1.93 11.53
CA ARG A 193 -14.92 -1.33 10.48
C ARG A 193 -14.99 0.19 10.67
N TYR A 194 -14.85 0.89 9.55
CA TYR A 194 -14.87 2.35 9.48
C TYR A 194 -15.97 2.81 8.55
N ASN A 195 -16.58 3.91 8.88
CA ASN A 195 -17.46 4.65 7.98
C ASN A 195 -16.64 5.20 6.79
N SER A 196 -17.32 5.65 5.74
CA SER A 196 -16.68 6.19 4.54
C SER A 196 -15.82 7.43 4.78
N ASP A 197 -16.00 8.14 5.89
CA ASP A 197 -15.21 9.30 6.31
C ASP A 197 -14.01 8.94 7.22
N GLY A 198 -13.86 7.66 7.59
CA GLY A 198 -12.77 7.17 8.45
C GLY A 198 -13.13 7.10 9.94
N ALA A 199 -14.31 7.54 10.36
CA ALA A 199 -14.78 7.33 11.75
C ALA A 199 -15.04 5.83 12.00
N LEU A 200 -14.81 5.38 13.24
CA LEU A 200 -15.21 4.02 13.65
C LEU A 200 -16.71 3.84 13.50
N ASP A 201 -17.13 2.65 13.02
CA ASP A 201 -18.53 2.31 12.83
C ASP A 201 -19.09 1.54 14.01
#